data_503f65a7e5fa2959802233fb11db6119
#
_entry.id   503f65a7e5fa2959802233fb11db6119
#
_cell.length_a   1.000
_cell.length_b   1.000
_cell.length_c   1.000
_cell.angle_alpha   90.00
_cell.angle_beta   90.00
_cell.angle_gamma   90.00
#
_symmetry.space_group_name_H-M   'P 1'
#
loop_
_entity.id
_entity.type
_entity.pdbx_description
1 polymer ?
#
loop_
_entity_poly.entity_id
_entity_poly.type
_entity_poly.pdbx_seq_one_letter_code
_entity_poly.pdbx_strand_id
1 'polypeptide(L)'
;MHKDDCFYLGKIVSKHGFKGDLLVKLDSDDPGQYEELESVFVSLGNNLIPFFIRRSQLHKTNLLRLALEEVTTEAAADHLMGADLYLPLALLPPLTGNRFYYHEVVGFRLVDEVHGDVGEIRGVNDQAAQPLFMADKDGKEVLIPVSDDFILKVDRPKRSIHIRTPEGLIDLYLGES
;
A
#
# COMPACT_ATOMS: atom_id res chain seq x y z
N MET A 1 6.08 7.61 14.36
CA MET A 1 5.54 6.91 13.19
C MET A 1 6.68 6.33 12.37
N HIS A 2 6.66 5.05 12.13
CA HIS A 2 7.66 4.38 11.31
C HIS A 2 7.18 4.30 9.85
N LYS A 3 8.13 4.25 8.91
CA LYS A 3 7.78 4.11 7.48
C LYS A 3 6.96 2.84 7.21
N ASP A 4 7.18 1.78 8.00
CA ASP A 4 6.44 0.52 7.86
C ASP A 4 4.95 0.65 8.22
N ASP A 5 4.59 1.69 8.98
CA ASP A 5 3.20 2.00 9.33
C ASP A 5 2.54 2.95 8.34
N CYS A 6 3.25 3.31 7.27
CA CYS A 6 2.84 4.30 6.29
C CYS A 6 2.95 3.76 4.87
N PHE A 7 2.22 4.40 3.95
CA PHE A 7 2.40 4.17 2.53
C PHE A 7 2.92 5.43 1.85
N TYR A 8 3.64 5.25 0.75
CA TYR A 8 4.20 6.34 -0.06
C TYR A 8 3.06 7.06 -0.78
N LEU A 9 2.98 8.36 -0.60
CA LEU A 9 1.98 9.20 -1.25
C LEU A 9 2.48 9.82 -2.54
N GLY A 10 3.69 10.35 -2.51
CA GLY A 10 4.27 11.07 -3.64
C GLY A 10 5.53 11.83 -3.25
N LYS A 11 5.98 12.69 -4.15
CA LYS A 11 7.21 13.46 -4.00
C LYS A 11 6.94 14.94 -4.24
N ILE A 12 7.55 15.80 -3.40
CA ILE A 12 7.54 17.24 -3.63
C ILE A 12 8.47 17.54 -4.80
N VAL A 13 7.91 18.02 -5.91
CA VAL A 13 8.68 18.22 -7.16
C VAL A 13 8.98 19.67 -7.47
N SER A 14 8.18 20.62 -6.97
CA SER A 14 8.44 22.04 -7.19
C SER A 14 7.71 22.92 -6.16
N LYS A 15 8.12 24.17 -6.12
CA LYS A 15 7.41 25.24 -5.39
C LYS A 15 6.35 25.84 -6.30
N HIS A 16 5.32 26.44 -5.72
CA HIS A 16 4.27 27.15 -6.45
C HIS A 16 4.02 28.51 -5.80
N GLY A 17 4.50 29.57 -6.45
CA GLY A 17 4.39 30.94 -5.94
C GLY A 17 5.39 31.23 -4.82
N PHE A 18 5.16 32.34 -4.09
CA PHE A 18 6.09 32.89 -3.09
C PHE A 18 5.68 32.58 -1.65
N LYS A 19 4.51 31.98 -1.43
CA LYS A 19 3.93 31.79 -0.10
C LYS A 19 4.25 30.44 0.54
N GLY A 20 5.15 29.66 -0.07
CA GLY A 20 5.55 28.37 0.44
C GLY A 20 4.68 27.21 -0.03
N ASP A 21 3.78 27.43 -0.99
CA ASP A 21 2.99 26.35 -1.58
C ASP A 21 3.90 25.39 -2.35
N LEU A 22 3.56 24.11 -2.29
CA LEU A 22 4.34 23.02 -2.88
C LEU A 22 3.49 22.26 -3.90
N LEU A 23 4.15 21.77 -4.97
CA LEU A 23 3.56 20.84 -5.90
C LEU A 23 4.10 19.45 -5.61
N VAL A 24 3.19 18.51 -5.42
CA VAL A 24 3.48 17.12 -5.11
C VAL A 24 3.02 16.25 -6.28
N LYS A 25 3.94 15.46 -6.81
CA LYS A 25 3.58 14.43 -7.78
C LYS A 25 3.09 13.20 -7.02
N LEU A 26 1.80 12.90 -7.17
CA LEU A 26 1.18 11.77 -6.49
C LEU A 26 1.48 10.44 -7.20
N ASP A 27 1.72 9.42 -6.41
CA ASP A 27 1.84 8.04 -6.86
C ASP A 27 0.52 7.32 -6.55
N SER A 28 -0.51 7.63 -7.35
CA SER A 28 -1.86 7.10 -7.14
C SER A 28 -2.63 7.04 -8.45
N ASP A 29 -3.45 6.00 -8.59
CA ASP A 29 -4.38 5.85 -9.70
C ASP A 29 -5.63 6.72 -9.54
N ASP A 30 -5.92 7.17 -8.31
CA ASP A 30 -7.05 8.05 -8.01
C ASP A 30 -6.58 9.23 -7.14
N PRO A 31 -5.96 10.25 -7.74
CA PRO A 31 -5.43 11.40 -7.01
C PRO A 31 -6.48 12.23 -6.28
N GLY A 32 -7.72 12.24 -6.77
CA GLY A 32 -8.81 13.05 -6.20
C GLY A 32 -9.13 12.71 -4.75
N GLN A 33 -8.88 11.49 -4.32
CA GLN A 33 -9.12 11.07 -2.94
C GLN A 33 -8.22 11.78 -1.90
N TYR A 34 -7.16 12.46 -2.36
CA TYR A 34 -6.20 13.13 -1.48
C TYR A 34 -6.39 14.64 -1.39
N GLU A 35 -7.49 15.19 -1.91
CA GLU A 35 -7.74 16.63 -1.85
C GLU A 35 -8.14 17.13 -0.46
N GLU A 36 -8.62 16.28 0.42
CA GLU A 36 -9.13 16.65 1.75
C GLU A 36 -8.22 16.13 2.89
N LEU A 37 -6.92 16.10 2.68
CA LEU A 37 -5.99 15.66 3.71
C LEU A 37 -5.80 16.73 4.77
N GLU A 38 -5.75 16.32 6.04
CA GLU A 38 -5.50 17.21 7.18
C GLU A 38 -4.01 17.31 7.52
N SER A 39 -3.25 16.26 7.27
CA SER A 39 -1.81 16.21 7.57
C SER A 39 -1.10 15.23 6.65
N VAL A 40 0.21 15.36 6.60
CA VAL A 40 1.08 14.49 5.81
C VAL A 40 2.41 14.33 6.55
N PHE A 41 3.04 13.16 6.41
CA PHE A 41 4.39 12.94 6.88
C PHE A 41 5.39 13.23 5.78
N VAL A 42 6.40 14.05 6.09
CA VAL A 42 7.49 14.37 5.18
C VAL A 42 8.73 13.60 5.63
N SER A 43 9.34 12.87 4.72
CA SER A 43 10.59 12.16 4.98
C SER A 43 11.76 13.10 4.88
N LEU A 44 12.37 13.44 6.03
CA LEU A 44 13.56 14.28 6.13
C LEU A 44 14.66 13.48 6.80
N GLY A 45 15.69 13.13 6.02
CA GLY A 45 16.71 12.19 6.48
C GLY A 45 16.08 10.83 6.79
N ASN A 46 16.29 10.34 8.02
CA ASN A 46 15.75 9.05 8.47
C ASN A 46 14.44 9.18 9.24
N ASN A 47 13.86 10.39 9.29
CA ASN A 47 12.69 10.67 10.11
C ASN A 47 11.47 11.02 9.26
N LEU A 48 10.29 10.59 9.72
CA LEU A 48 9.01 11.06 9.21
C LEU A 48 8.51 12.16 10.12
N ILE A 49 8.36 13.37 9.59
CA ILE A 49 7.93 14.55 10.35
C ILE A 49 6.52 14.93 9.91
N PRO A 50 5.56 15.04 10.84
CA PRO A 50 4.20 15.44 10.49
C PRO A 50 4.13 16.93 10.18
N PHE A 51 3.42 17.26 9.10
CA PHE A 51 3.07 18.63 8.73
C PHE A 51 1.55 18.71 8.59
N PHE A 52 0.96 19.77 9.14
CA PHE A 52 -0.47 20.02 8.98
C PHE A 52 -0.73 20.74 7.67
N ILE A 53 -1.80 20.34 7.00
CA ILE A 53 -2.19 20.89 5.70
C ILE A 53 -3.22 21.99 5.92
N ARG A 54 -2.89 23.20 5.48
CA ARG A 54 -3.81 24.33 5.50
C ARG A 54 -4.77 24.28 4.30
N ARG A 55 -4.27 23.83 3.16
CA ARG A 55 -5.05 23.73 1.92
C ARG A 55 -4.40 22.69 1.01
N SER A 56 -5.23 21.86 0.39
CA SER A 56 -4.81 20.96 -0.67
C SER A 56 -5.78 21.06 -1.84
N GLN A 57 -5.24 21.01 -3.05
CA GLN A 57 -6.02 21.12 -4.27
C GLN A 57 -5.33 20.38 -5.39
N LEU A 58 -6.09 19.59 -6.15
CA LEU A 58 -5.58 18.97 -7.36
C LEU A 58 -5.26 20.08 -8.38
N HIS A 59 -4.01 20.09 -8.86
CA HIS A 59 -3.54 21.11 -9.80
C HIS A 59 -3.62 20.62 -11.25
N LYS A 60 -3.25 19.36 -11.46
CA LYS A 60 -3.36 18.61 -12.73
C LYS A 60 -3.68 17.18 -12.40
N THR A 61 -3.68 16.30 -13.40
CA THR A 61 -4.10 14.90 -13.26
C THR A 61 -3.50 14.19 -12.04
N ASN A 62 -2.20 14.40 -11.76
CA ASN A 62 -1.50 13.75 -10.66
C ASN A 62 -0.62 14.70 -9.84
N LEU A 63 -0.86 16.00 -9.94
CA LEU A 63 -0.17 17.03 -9.16
C LEU A 63 -1.11 17.59 -8.11
N LEU A 64 -0.68 17.55 -6.85
CA LEU A 64 -1.40 18.11 -5.73
C LEU A 64 -0.69 19.37 -5.26
N ARG A 65 -1.40 20.48 -5.20
CA ARG A 65 -0.89 21.73 -4.62
C ARG A 65 -1.17 21.70 -3.13
N LEU A 66 -0.11 21.75 -2.32
CA LEU A 66 -0.19 21.75 -0.87
C LEU A 66 0.27 23.07 -0.29
N ALA A 67 -0.51 23.60 0.65
CA ALA A 67 -0.09 24.66 1.55
C ALA A 67 -0.02 24.09 2.95
N LEU A 68 1.18 24.01 3.52
CA LEU A 68 1.43 23.51 4.85
C LEU A 68 1.42 24.65 5.87
N GLU A 69 0.88 24.41 7.06
CA GLU A 69 0.78 25.47 8.09
C GLU A 69 2.16 26.01 8.50
N GLU A 70 3.15 25.15 8.58
CA GLU A 70 4.51 25.49 9.01
C GLU A 70 5.39 26.04 7.89
N VAL A 71 4.92 26.00 6.64
CA VAL A 71 5.70 26.41 5.46
C VAL A 71 5.00 27.61 4.81
N THR A 72 5.43 28.81 5.20
CA THR A 72 4.80 30.06 4.78
C THR A 72 5.68 30.94 3.91
N THR A 73 6.93 30.52 3.68
CA THR A 73 7.92 31.27 2.87
C THR A 73 8.54 30.37 1.82
N GLU A 74 9.07 30.98 0.77
CA GLU A 74 9.80 30.26 -0.26
C GLU A 74 11.04 29.55 0.30
N ALA A 75 11.76 30.21 1.24
CA ALA A 75 12.94 29.63 1.88
C ALA A 75 12.58 28.35 2.67
N ALA A 76 11.45 28.36 3.40
CA ALA A 76 10.99 27.18 4.12
C ALA A 76 10.61 26.06 3.15
N ALA A 77 10.00 26.39 2.01
CA ALA A 77 9.65 25.43 0.97
C ALA A 77 10.90 24.80 0.33
N ASP A 78 11.97 25.56 0.16
CA ASP A 78 13.22 25.04 -0.41
C ASP A 78 13.80 23.88 0.39
N HIS A 79 13.63 23.87 1.70
CA HIS A 79 14.10 22.78 2.58
C HIS A 79 13.35 21.47 2.36
N LEU A 80 12.17 21.51 1.76
CA LEU A 80 11.32 20.34 1.52
C LEU A 80 11.39 19.83 0.09
N MET A 81 12.12 20.50 -0.79
CA MET A 81 12.22 20.12 -2.20
C MET A 81 12.81 18.72 -2.36
N GLY A 82 12.14 17.89 -3.17
CA GLY A 82 12.56 16.53 -3.45
C GLY A 82 12.22 15.53 -2.34
N ALA A 83 11.60 15.97 -1.26
CA ALA A 83 11.23 15.07 -0.16
C ALA A 83 10.07 14.17 -0.54
N ASP A 84 10.08 12.95 -0.01
CA ASP A 84 9.00 11.98 -0.16
C ASP A 84 7.95 12.21 0.91
N LEU A 85 6.69 12.03 0.53
CA LEU A 85 5.53 12.16 1.41
C LEU A 85 4.91 10.79 1.70
N TYR A 86 4.44 10.63 2.94
CA TYR A 86 3.82 9.40 3.42
C TYR A 86 2.53 9.70 4.16
N LEU A 87 1.60 8.73 4.12
CA LEU A 87 0.36 8.74 4.89
C LEU A 87 0.25 7.45 5.70
N PRO A 88 -0.43 7.46 6.86
CA PRO A 88 -0.68 6.23 7.61
C PRO A 88 -1.43 5.19 6.77
N LEU A 89 -1.09 3.93 6.97
CA LEU A 89 -1.76 2.81 6.27
C LEU A 89 -3.28 2.81 6.48
N ALA A 90 -3.75 3.33 7.61
CA ALA A 90 -5.18 3.46 7.90
C ALA A 90 -5.94 4.34 6.90
N LEU A 91 -5.24 5.23 6.19
CA LEU A 91 -5.83 6.11 5.19
C LEU A 91 -5.85 5.52 3.78
N LEU A 92 -5.34 4.29 3.58
CA LEU A 92 -5.49 3.61 2.30
C LEU A 92 -6.98 3.39 2.02
N PRO A 93 -7.46 3.75 0.81
CA PRO A 93 -8.84 3.48 0.46
C PRO A 93 -9.10 1.97 0.43
N PRO A 94 -10.26 1.51 0.92
CA PRO A 94 -10.57 0.08 0.90
C PRO A 94 -10.70 -0.42 -0.55
N LEU A 95 -10.14 -1.58 -0.82
CA LEU A 95 -10.36 -2.31 -2.06
C LEU A 95 -11.53 -3.26 -1.87
N THR A 96 -12.25 -3.54 -2.96
CA THR A 96 -13.45 -4.40 -2.95
C THR A 96 -13.28 -5.57 -3.90
N GLY A 97 -14.18 -6.56 -3.79
CA GLY A 97 -14.13 -7.76 -4.61
C GLY A 97 -12.88 -8.57 -4.34
N ASN A 98 -12.23 -9.04 -5.40
CA ASN A 98 -11.00 -9.83 -5.31
C ASN A 98 -9.72 -9.00 -5.25
N ARG A 99 -9.85 -7.67 -5.21
CA ARG A 99 -8.72 -6.75 -5.07
C ARG A 99 -8.37 -6.59 -3.60
N PHE A 100 -7.10 -6.57 -3.27
CA PHE A 100 -6.61 -6.42 -1.90
C PHE A 100 -5.23 -5.82 -1.86
N TYR A 101 -4.89 -5.23 -0.71
CA TYR A 101 -3.53 -4.84 -0.41
C TYR A 101 -2.79 -6.01 0.23
N TYR A 102 -1.48 -6.15 -0.03
CA TYR A 102 -0.71 -7.28 0.49
C TYR A 102 -0.70 -7.32 2.02
N HIS A 103 -0.62 -6.17 2.68
CA HIS A 103 -0.65 -6.12 4.13
C HIS A 103 -2.03 -6.48 4.71
N GLU A 104 -3.10 -6.25 3.95
CA GLU A 104 -4.48 -6.53 4.36
C GLU A 104 -4.71 -8.03 4.60
N VAL A 105 -4.09 -8.87 3.80
CA VAL A 105 -4.36 -10.30 3.79
C VAL A 105 -3.45 -11.11 4.72
N VAL A 106 -2.50 -10.47 5.40
CA VAL A 106 -1.70 -11.13 6.44
C VAL A 106 -2.63 -11.62 7.55
N GLY A 107 -2.54 -12.89 7.90
CA GLY A 107 -3.43 -13.53 8.87
C GLY A 107 -4.68 -14.17 8.25
N PHE A 108 -4.95 -13.93 6.97
CA PHE A 108 -6.04 -14.62 6.26
C PHE A 108 -5.66 -16.09 6.02
N ARG A 109 -6.69 -16.95 5.93
CA ARG A 109 -6.51 -18.35 5.56
C ARG A 109 -6.64 -18.52 4.06
N LEU A 110 -5.72 -19.28 3.45
CA LEU A 110 -5.89 -19.74 2.08
C LEU A 110 -6.70 -21.03 2.07
N VAL A 111 -7.75 -21.06 1.27
CA VAL A 111 -8.64 -22.23 1.16
C VAL A 111 -8.69 -22.64 -0.30
N ASP A 112 -8.08 -23.77 -0.62
CA ASP A 112 -8.11 -24.34 -1.97
C ASP A 112 -9.40 -25.11 -2.22
N GLU A 113 -9.89 -25.03 -3.47
CA GLU A 113 -11.14 -25.69 -3.87
C GLU A 113 -11.10 -27.20 -3.66
N VAL A 114 -9.93 -27.83 -3.83
CA VAL A 114 -9.76 -29.29 -3.72
C VAL A 114 -9.18 -29.69 -2.37
N HIS A 115 -8.13 -28.99 -1.91
CA HIS A 115 -7.41 -29.35 -0.68
C HIS A 115 -8.02 -28.76 0.59
N GLY A 116 -8.89 -27.77 0.49
CA GLY A 116 -9.40 -27.06 1.64
C GLY A 116 -8.37 -26.10 2.22
N ASP A 117 -8.24 -26.05 3.55
CA ASP A 117 -7.33 -25.14 4.25
C ASP A 117 -5.86 -25.43 3.89
N VAL A 118 -5.18 -24.42 3.34
CA VAL A 118 -3.78 -24.51 2.89
C VAL A 118 -2.84 -23.76 3.83
N GLY A 119 -3.36 -23.09 4.83
CA GLY A 119 -2.57 -22.40 5.82
C GLY A 119 -2.92 -20.93 5.98
N GLU A 120 -2.22 -20.29 6.91
CA GLU A 120 -2.37 -18.87 7.21
C GLU A 120 -1.33 -18.07 6.43
N ILE A 121 -1.78 -17.00 5.78
CA ILE A 121 -0.88 -16.09 5.07
C ILE A 121 -0.02 -15.32 6.07
N ARG A 122 1.29 -15.47 5.96
CA ARG A 122 2.28 -14.74 6.77
C ARG A 122 2.77 -13.47 6.07
N GLY A 123 2.67 -13.42 4.76
CA GLY A 123 3.05 -12.28 3.96
C GLY A 123 2.91 -12.56 2.47
N VAL A 124 3.30 -11.58 1.67
CA VAL A 124 3.39 -11.72 0.21
C VAL A 124 4.80 -11.36 -0.22
N ASN A 125 5.45 -12.26 -0.93
CA ASN A 125 6.74 -11.98 -1.54
C ASN A 125 6.50 -11.38 -2.92
N ASP A 126 6.78 -10.08 -3.05
CA ASP A 126 6.57 -9.31 -4.29
C ASP A 126 7.88 -8.91 -4.99
N GLN A 127 9.01 -9.50 -4.57
CA GLN A 127 10.31 -9.17 -5.15
C GLN A 127 10.58 -9.86 -6.49
N ALA A 128 9.86 -10.92 -6.78
CA ALA A 128 9.90 -11.59 -8.08
C ALA A 128 8.86 -11.02 -9.04
N ALA A 129 9.00 -11.35 -10.33
CA ALA A 129 8.04 -10.91 -11.34
C ALA A 129 6.62 -11.40 -11.07
N GLN A 130 6.49 -12.59 -10.47
CA GLN A 130 5.21 -13.14 -10.01
C GLN A 130 5.18 -13.12 -8.49
N PRO A 131 4.32 -12.29 -7.86
CA PRO A 131 4.17 -12.31 -6.42
C PRO A 131 3.63 -13.65 -5.91
N LEU A 132 4.05 -14.02 -4.69
CA LEU A 132 3.66 -15.27 -4.06
C LEU A 132 3.08 -15.02 -2.66
N PHE A 133 1.93 -15.63 -2.36
CA PHE A 133 1.48 -15.75 -0.97
C PHE A 133 2.46 -16.68 -0.25
N MET A 134 2.91 -16.26 0.91
CA MET A 134 3.68 -17.08 1.82
C MET A 134 2.75 -17.55 2.94
N ALA A 135 2.31 -18.78 2.87
CA ALA A 135 1.40 -19.37 3.85
C ALA A 135 2.10 -20.40 4.73
N ASP A 136 1.64 -20.53 5.96
CA ASP A 136 2.13 -21.53 6.92
C ASP A 136 1.02 -22.51 7.23
N LYS A 137 1.25 -23.76 6.88
CA LYS A 137 0.39 -24.90 7.21
C LYS A 137 1.12 -25.86 8.15
N ASP A 138 0.81 -25.78 9.44
CA ASP A 138 1.39 -26.65 10.47
C ASP A 138 2.93 -26.67 10.46
N GLY A 139 3.54 -25.50 10.29
CA GLY A 139 4.99 -25.34 10.23
C GLY A 139 5.60 -25.53 8.85
N LYS A 140 4.81 -25.88 7.84
CA LYS A 140 5.28 -26.00 6.45
C LYS A 140 4.94 -24.76 5.65
N GLU A 141 5.95 -24.21 4.97
CA GLU A 141 5.73 -23.07 4.08
C GLU A 141 5.10 -23.53 2.78
N VAL A 142 4.03 -22.84 2.39
CA VAL A 142 3.34 -23.06 1.11
C VAL A 142 3.38 -21.76 0.33
N LEU A 143 3.91 -21.80 -0.90
CA LEU A 143 4.01 -20.63 -1.78
C LEU A 143 3.01 -20.77 -2.91
N ILE A 144 2.06 -19.82 -2.96
CA ILE A 144 0.99 -19.81 -3.96
C ILE A 144 1.07 -18.52 -4.77
N PRO A 145 1.12 -18.57 -6.11
CA PRO A 145 1.14 -17.37 -6.95
C PRO A 145 -0.09 -16.48 -6.68
N VAL A 146 0.16 -15.19 -6.52
CA VAL A 146 -0.90 -14.18 -6.42
C VAL A 146 -1.33 -13.85 -7.85
N SER A 147 -2.38 -14.50 -8.32
CA SER A 147 -2.85 -14.39 -9.70
C SER A 147 -4.37 -14.39 -9.73
N ASP A 148 -4.94 -13.53 -10.56
CA ASP A 148 -6.38 -13.50 -10.78
C ASP A 148 -6.90 -14.82 -11.36
N ASP A 149 -6.04 -15.59 -12.03
CA ASP A 149 -6.40 -16.91 -12.56
C ASP A 149 -6.63 -17.93 -11.44
N PHE A 150 -6.04 -17.72 -10.27
CA PHE A 150 -6.13 -18.66 -9.15
C PHE A 150 -7.09 -18.18 -8.05
N ILE A 151 -7.29 -16.87 -7.90
CA ILE A 151 -8.12 -16.31 -6.84
C ILE A 151 -9.59 -16.36 -7.26
N LEU A 152 -10.39 -17.14 -6.53
CA LEU A 152 -11.81 -17.26 -6.77
C LEU A 152 -12.60 -16.19 -6.02
N LYS A 153 -12.24 -15.95 -4.75
CA LYS A 153 -12.96 -15.03 -3.88
C LYS A 153 -12.09 -14.57 -2.72
N VAL A 154 -12.18 -13.29 -2.38
CA VAL A 154 -11.63 -12.74 -1.14
C VAL A 154 -12.80 -12.52 -0.18
N ASP A 155 -12.85 -13.28 0.90
CA ASP A 155 -13.91 -13.22 1.91
C ASP A 155 -13.37 -12.51 3.16
N ARG A 156 -13.57 -11.21 3.20
CA ARG A 156 -13.02 -10.37 4.29
C ARG A 156 -13.67 -10.66 5.64
N PRO A 157 -15.02 -10.81 5.73
CA PRO A 157 -15.65 -11.15 7.02
C PRO A 157 -15.10 -12.44 7.63
N LYS A 158 -14.82 -13.44 6.81
CA LYS A 158 -14.27 -14.73 7.27
C LYS A 158 -12.75 -14.74 7.29
N ARG A 159 -12.09 -13.67 6.84
CA ARG A 159 -10.64 -13.57 6.72
C ARG A 159 -10.05 -14.76 5.97
N SER A 160 -10.59 -15.03 4.79
CA SER A 160 -10.13 -16.13 3.94
C SER A 160 -10.05 -15.70 2.48
N ILE A 161 -9.16 -16.35 1.74
CA ILE A 161 -9.04 -16.23 0.28
C ILE A 161 -9.24 -17.61 -0.30
N HIS A 162 -10.27 -17.75 -1.13
CA HIS A 162 -10.58 -18.99 -1.84
C HIS A 162 -9.81 -19.02 -3.15
N ILE A 163 -9.10 -20.11 -3.38
CA ILE A 163 -8.22 -20.28 -4.54
C ILE A 163 -8.52 -21.60 -5.26
N ARG A 164 -8.12 -21.60 -6.53
CA ARG A 164 -8.06 -22.81 -7.36
C ARG A 164 -6.66 -22.88 -7.94
N THR A 165 -5.87 -23.82 -7.48
CA THR A 165 -4.49 -23.99 -7.92
C THR A 165 -4.37 -25.12 -8.94
N PRO A 166 -3.31 -25.09 -9.79
CA PRO A 166 -3.03 -26.23 -10.66
C PRO A 166 -2.84 -27.52 -9.88
N GLU A 167 -3.20 -28.62 -10.48
CA GLU A 167 -3.02 -29.95 -9.90
C GLU A 167 -1.55 -30.19 -9.52
N GLY A 168 -1.34 -30.68 -8.30
CA GLY A 168 0.00 -31.00 -7.81
C GLY A 168 0.75 -29.84 -7.17
N LEU A 169 0.31 -28.59 -7.32
CA LEU A 169 1.05 -27.45 -6.76
C LEU A 169 1.10 -27.50 -5.23
N ILE A 170 -0.03 -27.71 -4.58
CA ILE A 170 -0.08 -27.79 -3.12
C ILE A 170 0.64 -29.04 -2.59
N ASP A 171 0.52 -30.15 -3.29
CA ASP A 171 1.19 -31.40 -2.93
C ASP A 171 2.71 -31.27 -2.87
N LEU A 172 3.29 -30.40 -3.69
CA LEU A 172 4.74 -30.11 -3.64
C LEU A 172 5.18 -29.60 -2.27
N TYR A 173 4.35 -28.83 -1.59
CA TYR A 173 4.70 -28.22 -0.31
C TYR A 173 4.25 -29.07 0.89
N LEU A 174 3.10 -29.73 0.79
CA LEU A 174 2.55 -30.50 1.88
C LEU A 174 3.01 -31.96 1.90
N GLY A 175 3.63 -32.42 0.83
CA GLY A 175 4.18 -33.78 0.75
C GLY A 175 3.11 -34.87 0.64
N GLU A 176 1.90 -34.52 0.20
CA GLU A 176 0.85 -35.47 -0.10
C GLU A 176 1.02 -35.96 -1.55
N SER A 177 1.06 -37.23 -1.67
CA SER A 177 1.17 -37.88 -2.97
C SER A 177 -0.16 -38.39 -3.48
#